data_db8af0d68e6040768525f21a030e8e21
#
_entry.id   db8af0d68e6040768525f21a030e8e21
#
_cell.length_a   1.000
_cell.length_b   1.000
_cell.length_c   1.000
_cell.angle_alpha   90.00
_cell.angle_beta   90.00
_cell.angle_gamma   90.00
#
_symmetry.space_group_name_H-M   'P 1'
#
loop_
_entity.id
_entity.type
_entity.pdbx_description
1 polymer ?
#
loop_
_entity_poly.entity_id
_entity_poly.type
_entity_poly.pdbx_seq_one_letter_code
_entity_poly.pdbx_strand_id
1 'polypeptide(L)'
;MGRVQGKVVFITGAARGQGRAHALRLAAEGADIIGVDICEDIATNQYALSRPEDLEETVRQVEKLDRRMHAAVADVREPAQLSAAVAAGVAELGRLDAIVAQAGICPLVTPDPQAFLDAVMVDFNGVVNAVNAGLPHLNDGGSVVATGSLAALIAGATDNPANGPGGLGYSLGKRFVASFINDLALALAARKIRANAVHPTNCNTNMLNSEIMYRQFRPDLENPTREDALAAFPAMTAMPGVAFVEPEDIADAVLFLVSDESHYITGMQLRIDAGGYVRLRPQQPQF
;
A
#
# COMPACT_ATOMS: atom_id res chain seq x y z
N MET A 1 15.43 -2.95 -22.77
CA MET A 1 15.72 -1.96 -21.75
C MET A 1 14.49 -1.95 -20.83
N GLY A 2 14.67 -2.09 -19.52
CA GLY A 2 13.53 -2.13 -18.59
C GLY A 2 12.78 -0.81 -18.52
N ARG A 3 11.48 -0.86 -18.20
CA ARG A 3 10.55 0.30 -18.18
C ARG A 3 10.93 1.37 -17.14
N VAL A 4 11.72 1.00 -16.12
CA VAL A 4 12.23 1.90 -15.06
C VAL A 4 13.75 1.77 -14.90
N GLN A 5 14.46 1.43 -15.98
CA GLN A 5 15.89 1.22 -15.99
C GLN A 5 16.66 2.41 -15.40
N GLY A 6 17.49 2.15 -14.37
CA GLY A 6 18.34 3.14 -13.72
C GLY A 6 17.60 4.12 -12.79
N LYS A 7 16.28 3.93 -12.55
CA LYS A 7 15.55 4.65 -11.52
C LYS A 7 15.85 4.08 -10.14
N VAL A 8 15.73 4.90 -9.11
CA VAL A 8 15.75 4.49 -7.69
C VAL A 8 14.39 4.79 -7.08
N VAL A 9 13.80 3.79 -6.43
CA VAL A 9 12.44 3.86 -5.89
C VAL A 9 12.45 3.62 -4.38
N PHE A 10 11.90 4.55 -3.61
CA PHE A 10 11.66 4.40 -2.17
C PHE A 10 10.33 3.70 -1.92
N ILE A 11 10.32 2.63 -1.13
CA ILE A 11 9.14 1.81 -0.84
C ILE A 11 9.01 1.61 0.68
N THR A 12 7.85 1.95 1.26
CA THR A 12 7.52 1.61 2.64
C THR A 12 6.72 0.31 2.72
N GLY A 13 6.86 -0.47 3.79
CA GLY A 13 6.25 -1.79 3.92
C GLY A 13 6.88 -2.83 2.97
N ALA A 14 8.18 -2.73 2.73
CA ALA A 14 8.90 -3.46 1.69
C ALA A 14 9.20 -4.93 2.04
N ALA A 15 9.01 -5.34 3.30
CA ALA A 15 9.45 -6.66 3.75
C ALA A 15 8.62 -7.82 3.18
N ARG A 16 7.33 -7.62 2.86
CA ARG A 16 6.44 -8.70 2.40
C ARG A 16 5.22 -8.18 1.61
N GLY A 17 4.37 -9.10 1.15
CA GLY A 17 3.10 -8.78 0.50
C GLY A 17 3.24 -7.84 -0.69
N GLN A 18 2.39 -6.83 -0.78
CA GLN A 18 2.41 -5.87 -1.89
C GLN A 18 3.74 -5.12 -1.98
N GLY A 19 4.33 -4.69 -0.85
CA GLY A 19 5.59 -3.95 -0.85
C GLY A 19 6.75 -4.75 -1.42
N ARG A 20 6.87 -6.04 -1.07
CA ARG A 20 7.84 -6.96 -1.71
C ARG A 20 7.55 -7.13 -3.20
N ALA A 21 6.29 -7.33 -3.58
CA ALA A 21 5.91 -7.47 -4.99
C ALA A 21 6.27 -6.21 -5.79
N HIS A 22 6.07 -5.01 -5.23
CA HIS A 22 6.52 -3.76 -5.86
C HIS A 22 8.03 -3.72 -6.04
N ALA A 23 8.80 -4.06 -4.99
CA ALA A 23 10.26 -4.07 -5.04
C ALA A 23 10.77 -5.00 -6.15
N LEU A 24 10.24 -6.22 -6.21
CA LEU A 24 10.65 -7.22 -7.20
C LEU A 24 10.22 -6.84 -8.62
N ARG A 25 8.99 -6.34 -8.78
CA ARG A 25 8.48 -5.95 -10.10
C ARG A 25 9.25 -4.77 -10.69
N LEU A 26 9.57 -3.77 -9.86
CA LEU A 26 10.36 -2.61 -10.26
C LEU A 26 11.83 -3.00 -10.54
N ALA A 27 12.41 -3.87 -9.69
CA ALA A 27 13.76 -4.39 -9.88
C ALA A 27 13.88 -5.19 -11.18
N ALA A 28 12.91 -6.04 -11.51
CA ALA A 28 12.87 -6.79 -12.76
C ALA A 28 12.86 -5.89 -14.01
N GLU A 29 12.42 -4.64 -13.87
CA GLU A 29 12.40 -3.63 -14.93
C GLU A 29 13.55 -2.61 -14.79
N GLY A 30 14.54 -2.91 -13.94
CA GLY A 30 15.82 -2.21 -13.89
C GLY A 30 15.93 -1.10 -12.84
N ALA A 31 15.01 -0.99 -11.89
CA ALA A 31 15.14 -0.06 -10.77
C ALA A 31 16.00 -0.63 -9.65
N ASP A 32 16.72 0.25 -8.92
CA ASP A 32 17.26 -0.01 -7.60
C ASP A 32 16.26 0.45 -6.52
N ILE A 33 16.29 -0.14 -5.33
CA ILE A 33 15.26 0.04 -4.30
C ILE A 33 15.84 0.63 -3.02
N ILE A 34 15.14 1.60 -2.42
CA ILE A 34 15.29 1.97 -1.02
C ILE A 34 14.05 1.41 -0.32
N GLY A 35 14.21 0.41 0.54
CA GLY A 35 13.10 -0.27 1.19
C GLY A 35 13.12 -0.10 2.70
N VAL A 36 11.95 0.22 3.30
CA VAL A 36 11.80 0.24 4.75
C VAL A 36 10.61 -0.59 5.19
N ASP A 37 10.71 -1.17 6.39
CA ASP A 37 9.61 -1.85 7.06
C ASP A 37 9.79 -1.73 8.57
N ILE A 38 8.70 -1.81 9.34
CA ILE A 38 8.76 -1.72 10.80
C ILE A 38 9.41 -2.96 11.43
N CYS A 39 9.21 -4.13 10.84
CA CYS A 39 9.72 -5.43 11.27
C CYS A 39 9.39 -5.82 12.71
N GLU A 40 8.31 -5.29 13.26
CA GLU A 40 7.77 -5.62 14.59
C GLU A 40 6.25 -5.51 14.63
N ASP A 41 5.62 -6.11 15.65
CA ASP A 41 4.17 -6.05 15.80
C ASP A 41 3.72 -4.71 16.40
N ILE A 42 2.56 -4.24 15.96
CA ILE A 42 1.82 -3.15 16.60
C ILE A 42 0.75 -3.80 17.46
N ALA A 43 0.71 -3.46 18.76
CA ALA A 43 -0.09 -4.17 19.76
C ALA A 43 -1.59 -4.26 19.44
N THR A 44 -2.14 -3.26 18.75
CA THR A 44 -3.56 -3.23 18.36
C THR A 44 -3.86 -4.01 17.08
N ASN A 45 -2.82 -4.39 16.31
CA ASN A 45 -2.98 -5.18 15.10
C ASN A 45 -3.02 -6.67 15.42
N GLN A 46 -4.05 -7.38 14.98
CA GLN A 46 -4.35 -8.74 15.43
C GLN A 46 -3.78 -9.85 14.51
N TYR A 47 -2.98 -9.49 13.53
CA TYR A 47 -2.19 -10.45 12.75
C TYR A 47 -0.72 -10.06 12.81
N ALA A 48 0.16 -11.05 12.79
CA ALA A 48 1.60 -10.82 12.88
C ALA A 48 2.08 -9.93 11.73
N LEU A 49 2.88 -8.92 12.02
CA LEU A 49 3.55 -8.09 11.03
C LEU A 49 4.86 -8.75 10.57
N SER A 50 5.60 -8.07 9.71
CA SER A 50 6.89 -8.53 9.19
C SER A 50 7.94 -8.67 10.29
N ARG A 51 9.01 -9.40 9.95
CA ARG A 51 10.21 -9.55 10.77
C ARG A 51 11.44 -9.11 9.97
N PRO A 52 12.58 -8.86 10.62
CA PRO A 52 13.82 -8.50 9.91
C PRO A 52 14.19 -9.49 8.80
N GLU A 53 13.97 -10.79 9.03
CA GLU A 53 14.24 -11.85 8.06
C GLU A 53 13.39 -11.73 6.79
N ASP A 54 12.17 -11.19 6.91
CA ASP A 54 11.30 -10.91 5.76
C ASP A 54 11.87 -9.79 4.89
N LEU A 55 12.42 -8.74 5.52
CA LEU A 55 13.05 -7.63 4.80
C LEU A 55 14.35 -8.09 4.12
N GLU A 56 15.17 -8.86 4.83
CA GLU A 56 16.39 -9.48 4.27
C GLU A 56 16.06 -10.38 3.07
N GLU A 57 14.97 -11.13 3.12
CA GLU A 57 14.53 -11.96 2.00
C GLU A 57 14.17 -11.09 0.78
N THR A 58 13.53 -9.93 0.98
CA THR A 58 13.26 -9.00 -0.12
C THR A 58 14.56 -8.50 -0.74
N VAL A 59 15.55 -8.14 0.07
CA VAL A 59 16.89 -7.76 -0.41
C VAL A 59 17.49 -8.86 -1.27
N ARG A 60 17.55 -10.10 -0.75
CA ARG A 60 18.09 -11.25 -1.51
C ARG A 60 17.40 -11.47 -2.85
N GLN A 61 16.09 -11.28 -2.89
CA GLN A 61 15.33 -11.44 -4.13
C GLN A 61 15.58 -10.31 -5.14
N VAL A 62 15.73 -9.07 -4.69
CA VAL A 62 16.10 -7.93 -5.55
C VAL A 62 17.52 -8.12 -6.11
N GLU A 63 18.47 -8.57 -5.29
CA GLU A 63 19.85 -8.84 -5.70
C GLU A 63 19.95 -9.96 -6.75
N LYS A 64 19.09 -10.99 -6.68
CA LYS A 64 18.97 -12.04 -7.71
C LYS A 64 18.55 -11.51 -9.09
N LEU A 65 17.98 -10.30 -9.13
CA LEU A 65 17.61 -9.60 -10.37
C LEU A 65 18.71 -8.65 -10.85
N ASP A 66 19.95 -8.76 -10.32
CA ASP A 66 21.09 -7.89 -10.59
C ASP A 66 20.77 -6.40 -10.28
N ARG A 67 19.95 -6.15 -9.26
CA ARG A 67 19.63 -4.82 -8.76
C ARG A 67 20.07 -4.66 -7.31
N ARG A 68 20.19 -3.40 -6.86
CA ARG A 68 20.60 -3.07 -5.49
C ARG A 68 19.40 -2.71 -4.65
N MET A 69 19.42 -3.08 -3.38
CA MET A 69 18.44 -2.63 -2.42
C MET A 69 19.11 -2.15 -1.14
N HIS A 70 18.98 -0.86 -0.84
CA HIS A 70 19.23 -0.33 0.50
C HIS A 70 18.01 -0.61 1.37
N ALA A 71 18.18 -1.38 2.44
CA ALA A 71 17.08 -1.74 3.34
C ALA A 71 17.34 -1.21 4.77
N ALA A 72 16.30 -0.67 5.41
CA ALA A 72 16.38 -0.23 6.79
C ALA A 72 15.09 -0.59 7.57
N VAL A 73 15.25 -0.97 8.83
CA VAL A 73 14.12 -1.07 9.76
C VAL A 73 13.69 0.34 10.16
N ALA A 74 12.45 0.71 9.86
CA ALA A 74 11.90 2.02 10.19
C ALA A 74 10.37 1.98 10.31
N ASP A 75 9.85 2.64 11.33
CA ASP A 75 8.42 2.83 11.53
C ASP A 75 7.96 4.08 10.75
N VAL A 76 6.95 3.93 9.91
CA VAL A 76 6.38 5.05 9.13
C VAL A 76 5.73 6.14 10.01
N ARG A 77 5.42 5.84 11.26
CA ARG A 77 4.94 6.80 12.24
C ARG A 77 6.02 7.76 12.74
N GLU A 78 7.31 7.41 12.51
CA GLU A 78 8.49 8.11 13.02
C GLU A 78 9.22 8.85 11.88
N PRO A 79 8.94 10.15 11.63
CA PRO A 79 9.52 10.90 10.51
C PRO A 79 11.04 10.91 10.47
N ALA A 80 11.69 10.92 11.64
CA ALA A 80 13.15 10.95 11.74
C ALA A 80 13.79 9.65 11.22
N GLN A 81 13.15 8.49 11.50
CA GLN A 81 13.64 7.19 11.01
C GLN A 81 13.53 7.12 9.48
N LEU A 82 12.40 7.55 8.91
CA LEU A 82 12.21 7.59 7.46
C LEU A 82 13.21 8.53 6.77
N SER A 83 13.40 9.73 7.32
CA SER A 83 14.35 10.70 6.74
C SER A 83 15.79 10.17 6.76
N ALA A 84 16.20 9.51 7.84
CA ALA A 84 17.51 8.89 7.95
C ALA A 84 17.67 7.73 6.94
N ALA A 85 16.67 6.86 6.81
CA ALA A 85 16.70 5.73 5.88
C ALA A 85 16.77 6.20 4.41
N VAL A 86 15.96 7.20 4.05
CA VAL A 86 15.98 7.75 2.68
C VAL A 86 17.32 8.43 2.38
N ALA A 87 17.84 9.25 3.31
CA ALA A 87 19.12 9.93 3.12
C ALA A 87 20.27 8.92 2.94
N ALA A 88 20.31 7.86 3.74
CA ALA A 88 21.30 6.79 3.61
C ALA A 88 21.17 6.05 2.27
N GLY A 89 19.95 5.68 1.88
CA GLY A 89 19.69 5.01 0.61
C GLY A 89 20.06 5.87 -0.60
N VAL A 90 19.75 7.17 -0.56
CA VAL A 90 20.14 8.10 -1.62
C VAL A 90 21.66 8.30 -1.68
N ALA A 91 22.33 8.35 -0.52
CA ALA A 91 23.80 8.43 -0.49
C ALA A 91 24.45 7.19 -1.11
N GLU A 92 23.87 6.00 -0.94
CA GLU A 92 24.36 4.73 -1.49
C GLU A 92 24.01 4.55 -2.98
N LEU A 93 22.75 4.86 -3.37
CA LEU A 93 22.23 4.57 -4.71
C LEU A 93 22.31 5.76 -5.67
N GLY A 94 22.57 6.97 -5.14
CA GLY A 94 22.93 8.16 -5.90
C GLY A 94 21.77 9.06 -6.34
N ARG A 95 20.49 8.62 -6.20
CA ARG A 95 19.31 9.38 -6.66
C ARG A 95 18.02 8.88 -6.02
N LEU A 96 16.92 9.62 -6.24
CA LEU A 96 15.56 9.16 -5.98
C LEU A 96 14.63 9.63 -7.10
N ASP A 97 13.88 8.71 -7.70
CA ASP A 97 13.00 8.97 -8.85
C ASP A 97 11.53 8.70 -8.56
N ALA A 98 11.23 7.85 -7.58
CA ALA A 98 9.86 7.62 -7.17
C ALA A 98 9.74 7.26 -5.68
N ILE A 99 8.55 7.52 -5.13
CA ILE A 99 8.13 7.14 -3.79
C ILE A 99 6.90 6.25 -3.91
N VAL A 100 6.93 5.07 -3.29
CA VAL A 100 5.79 4.15 -3.18
C VAL A 100 5.45 4.01 -1.69
N ALA A 101 4.45 4.77 -1.24
CA ALA A 101 3.95 4.76 0.13
C ALA A 101 2.93 3.62 0.28
N GLN A 102 3.44 2.42 0.67
CA GLN A 102 2.71 1.16 0.66
C GLN A 102 2.40 0.64 2.08
N ALA A 103 3.18 0.96 3.11
CA ALA A 103 2.96 0.47 4.47
C ALA A 103 1.52 0.71 4.94
N GLY A 104 0.93 -0.26 5.62
CA GLY A 104 -0.43 -0.17 6.13
C GLY A 104 -0.80 -1.33 7.02
N ILE A 105 -1.76 -1.11 7.93
CA ILE A 105 -2.34 -2.11 8.83
C ILE A 105 -3.86 -2.05 8.77
N CYS A 106 -4.54 -3.12 9.19
CA CYS A 106 -6.00 -3.14 9.27
C CYS A 106 -6.44 -3.84 10.57
N PRO A 107 -6.40 -3.14 11.72
CA PRO A 107 -6.72 -3.70 13.04
C PRO A 107 -8.23 -3.78 13.23
N LEU A 108 -8.86 -4.87 12.78
CA LEU A 108 -10.31 -5.08 12.83
C LEU A 108 -10.76 -5.74 14.15
N VAL A 109 -12.06 -5.60 14.44
CA VAL A 109 -12.79 -6.34 15.49
C VAL A 109 -12.13 -6.23 16.88
N THR A 110 -11.41 -5.16 17.16
CA THR A 110 -10.89 -4.85 18.49
C THR A 110 -11.71 -3.72 19.13
N PRO A 111 -12.07 -3.81 20.42
CA PRO A 111 -12.75 -2.71 21.12
C PRO A 111 -11.80 -1.58 21.55
N ASP A 112 -10.48 -1.77 21.40
CA ASP A 112 -9.47 -0.82 21.85
C ASP A 112 -9.50 0.47 20.98
N PRO A 113 -9.77 1.64 21.60
CA PRO A 113 -9.75 2.92 20.88
C PRO A 113 -8.38 3.26 20.27
N GLN A 114 -7.29 2.74 20.82
CA GLN A 114 -5.94 2.94 20.28
C GLN A 114 -5.80 2.38 18.86
N ALA A 115 -6.56 1.33 18.51
CA ALA A 115 -6.57 0.77 17.17
C ALA A 115 -7.00 1.78 16.08
N PHE A 116 -7.90 2.71 16.42
CA PHE A 116 -8.24 3.82 15.53
C PHE A 116 -7.05 4.73 15.27
N LEU A 117 -6.35 5.13 16.33
CA LEU A 117 -5.19 6.00 16.21
C LEU A 117 -4.04 5.32 15.45
N ASP A 118 -3.75 4.07 15.79
CA ASP A 118 -2.68 3.32 15.11
C ASP A 118 -2.97 3.14 13.61
N ALA A 119 -4.21 2.84 13.25
CA ALA A 119 -4.60 2.76 11.84
C ALA A 119 -4.42 4.10 11.11
N VAL A 120 -4.90 5.21 11.68
CA VAL A 120 -4.72 6.53 11.06
C VAL A 120 -3.25 6.93 10.99
N MET A 121 -2.47 6.68 12.05
CA MET A 121 -1.05 7.04 12.11
C MET A 121 -0.21 6.22 11.10
N VAL A 122 -0.52 4.95 10.87
CA VAL A 122 0.17 4.14 9.87
C VAL A 122 -0.34 4.43 8.47
N ASP A 123 -1.68 4.33 8.25
CA ASP A 123 -2.27 4.30 6.90
C ASP A 123 -2.38 5.69 6.25
N PHE A 124 -2.38 6.77 7.04
CA PHE A 124 -2.39 8.13 6.51
C PHE A 124 -1.14 8.92 6.88
N ASN A 125 -0.85 9.12 8.18
CA ASN A 125 0.34 9.89 8.58
C ASN A 125 1.63 9.23 8.07
N GLY A 126 1.69 7.89 8.03
CA GLY A 126 2.81 7.15 7.44
C GLY A 126 3.02 7.46 5.97
N VAL A 127 1.94 7.63 5.20
CA VAL A 127 2.03 8.07 3.79
C VAL A 127 2.56 9.50 3.70
N VAL A 128 2.05 10.41 4.51
CA VAL A 128 2.53 11.82 4.56
C VAL A 128 4.00 11.87 4.96
N ASN A 129 4.42 11.09 5.96
CA ASN A 129 5.80 11.01 6.42
C ASN A 129 6.73 10.44 5.35
N ALA A 130 6.29 9.39 4.62
CA ALA A 130 7.07 8.81 3.52
C ALA A 130 7.30 9.83 2.39
N VAL A 131 6.26 10.57 2.02
CA VAL A 131 6.36 11.65 1.03
C VAL A 131 7.32 12.74 1.53
N ASN A 132 7.14 13.22 2.75
CA ASN A 132 7.98 14.28 3.33
C ASN A 132 9.45 13.86 3.44
N ALA A 133 9.75 12.61 3.77
CA ALA A 133 11.10 12.08 3.83
C ALA A 133 11.75 12.00 2.44
N GLY A 134 10.99 11.58 1.43
CA GLY A 134 11.50 11.38 0.07
C GLY A 134 11.55 12.67 -0.77
N LEU A 135 10.61 13.60 -0.58
CA LEU A 135 10.41 14.77 -1.44
C LEU A 135 11.66 15.69 -1.58
N PRO A 136 12.49 15.94 -0.54
CA PRO A 136 13.73 16.71 -0.67
C PRO A 136 14.76 16.09 -1.61
N HIS A 137 14.70 14.77 -1.80
CA HIS A 137 15.62 14.00 -2.62
C HIS A 137 15.03 13.61 -3.99
N LEU A 138 13.70 13.76 -4.14
CA LEU A 138 12.98 13.33 -5.33
C LEU A 138 13.31 14.24 -6.53
N ASN A 139 13.74 13.64 -7.61
CA ASN A 139 14.03 14.35 -8.86
C ASN A 139 12.79 14.97 -9.47
N ASP A 140 12.95 16.10 -10.15
CA ASP A 140 11.91 16.68 -10.98
C ASP A 140 11.49 15.69 -12.08
N GLY A 141 10.21 15.63 -12.39
CA GLY A 141 9.64 14.60 -13.26
C GLY A 141 9.41 13.24 -12.59
N GLY A 142 9.69 13.15 -11.28
CA GLY A 142 9.49 11.94 -10.48
C GLY A 142 8.04 11.50 -10.31
N SER A 143 7.82 10.42 -9.56
CA SER A 143 6.49 9.86 -9.30
C SER A 143 6.28 9.54 -7.83
N VAL A 144 5.11 9.87 -7.31
CA VAL A 144 4.61 9.42 -6.01
C VAL A 144 3.41 8.50 -6.24
N VAL A 145 3.44 7.31 -5.65
CA VAL A 145 2.32 6.37 -5.66
C VAL A 145 1.98 6.00 -4.22
N ALA A 146 0.73 6.22 -3.81
CA ALA A 146 0.26 5.82 -2.48
C ALA A 146 -0.76 4.69 -2.60
N THR A 147 -0.74 3.76 -1.63
CA THR A 147 -1.72 2.68 -1.56
C THR A 147 -2.91 3.11 -0.71
N GLY A 148 -4.01 3.40 -1.40
CA GLY A 148 -5.34 3.52 -0.83
C GLY A 148 -5.98 2.16 -0.56
N SER A 149 -7.29 2.08 -0.77
CA SER A 149 -8.06 0.82 -0.68
C SER A 149 -9.42 1.01 -1.34
N LEU A 150 -10.01 -0.05 -1.85
CA LEU A 150 -11.43 -0.04 -2.25
C LEU A 150 -12.33 0.40 -1.08
N ALA A 151 -11.97 0.04 0.17
CA ALA A 151 -12.66 0.47 1.38
C ALA A 151 -12.70 2.00 1.58
N ALA A 152 -11.74 2.75 1.01
CA ALA A 152 -11.77 4.21 1.01
C ALA A 152 -12.88 4.79 0.12
N LEU A 153 -13.30 4.04 -0.88
CA LEU A 153 -14.22 4.49 -1.93
C LEU A 153 -15.65 4.02 -1.69
N ILE A 154 -15.87 3.11 -0.73
CA ILE A 154 -17.17 2.49 -0.43
C ILE A 154 -17.46 2.67 1.06
N ALA A 155 -18.54 3.37 1.38
CA ALA A 155 -19.02 3.48 2.75
C ALA A 155 -19.65 2.16 3.23
N GLY A 156 -19.46 1.83 4.51
CA GLY A 156 -20.01 0.62 5.13
C GLY A 156 -19.17 -0.64 4.92
N ALA A 157 -18.00 -0.53 4.31
CA ALA A 157 -17.05 -1.64 4.18
C ALA A 157 -16.33 -1.89 5.51
N THR A 158 -15.12 -1.36 5.68
CA THR A 158 -14.37 -1.48 6.94
C THR A 158 -14.84 -0.54 8.04
N ASP A 159 -15.52 0.55 7.72
CA ASP A 159 -16.15 1.51 8.65
C ASP A 159 -17.52 1.06 9.20
N ASN A 160 -17.91 -0.18 9.00
CA ASN A 160 -19.03 -0.80 9.70
C ASN A 160 -18.72 -0.84 11.22
N PRO A 161 -19.64 -0.40 12.11
CA PRO A 161 -19.41 -0.42 13.56
C PRO A 161 -19.00 -1.79 14.14
N ALA A 162 -19.40 -2.89 13.51
CA ALA A 162 -18.99 -4.24 13.93
C ALA A 162 -17.48 -4.48 13.82
N ASN A 163 -16.76 -3.70 13.01
CA ASN A 163 -15.32 -3.78 12.84
C ASN A 163 -14.52 -3.06 13.91
N GLY A 164 -15.23 -2.37 14.83
CA GLY A 164 -14.60 -1.62 15.90
C GLY A 164 -13.88 -0.34 15.42
N PRO A 165 -13.21 0.35 16.37
CA PRO A 165 -12.54 1.62 16.09
C PRO A 165 -11.41 1.50 15.06
N GLY A 166 -10.69 0.38 15.03
CA GLY A 166 -9.61 0.17 14.07
C GLY A 166 -10.09 0.11 12.61
N GLY A 167 -11.25 -0.51 12.35
CA GLY A 167 -11.86 -0.53 11.03
C GLY A 167 -12.27 0.86 10.54
N LEU A 168 -12.81 1.68 11.44
CA LEU A 168 -13.10 3.09 11.16
C LEU A 168 -11.82 3.88 10.86
N GLY A 169 -10.76 3.71 11.69
CA GLY A 169 -9.46 4.35 11.50
C GLY A 169 -8.83 4.01 10.15
N TYR A 170 -8.85 2.73 9.77
CA TYR A 170 -8.40 2.26 8.46
C TYR A 170 -9.15 2.94 7.31
N SER A 171 -10.48 2.91 7.36
CA SER A 171 -11.33 3.48 6.31
C SER A 171 -11.08 4.99 6.15
N LEU A 172 -11.02 5.73 7.26
CA LEU A 172 -10.72 7.17 7.25
C LEU A 172 -9.29 7.45 6.76
N GLY A 173 -8.29 6.71 7.24
CA GLY A 173 -6.90 6.85 6.80
C GLY A 173 -6.78 6.69 5.28
N LYS A 174 -7.39 5.65 4.71
CA LYS A 174 -7.36 5.42 3.25
C LYS A 174 -8.17 6.47 2.46
N ARG A 175 -9.25 7.04 3.02
CA ARG A 175 -9.96 8.21 2.42
C ARG A 175 -9.09 9.46 2.43
N PHE A 176 -8.37 9.72 3.52
CA PHE A 176 -7.44 10.84 3.59
C PHE A 176 -6.30 10.70 2.59
N VAL A 177 -5.77 9.49 2.36
CA VAL A 177 -4.79 9.22 1.30
C VAL A 177 -5.33 9.64 -0.06
N ALA A 178 -6.58 9.27 -0.40
CA ALA A 178 -7.18 9.62 -1.68
C ALA A 178 -7.28 11.15 -1.87
N SER A 179 -7.70 11.88 -0.83
CA SER A 179 -7.77 13.35 -0.85
C SER A 179 -6.36 13.96 -0.93
N PHE A 180 -5.45 13.51 -0.08
CA PHE A 180 -4.07 14.01 -0.02
C PHE A 180 -3.35 13.89 -1.37
N ILE A 181 -3.52 12.79 -2.09
CA ILE A 181 -2.90 12.59 -3.40
C ILE A 181 -3.41 13.59 -4.44
N ASN A 182 -4.68 13.97 -4.39
CA ASN A 182 -5.20 15.01 -5.29
C ASN A 182 -4.54 16.36 -5.01
N ASP A 183 -4.44 16.77 -3.74
CA ASP A 183 -3.80 18.01 -3.34
C ASP A 183 -2.30 17.99 -3.64
N LEU A 184 -1.64 16.88 -3.39
CA LEU A 184 -0.21 16.67 -3.67
C LEU A 184 0.09 16.77 -5.17
N ALA A 185 -0.76 16.20 -6.03
CA ALA A 185 -0.62 16.26 -7.48
C ALA A 185 -0.59 17.72 -7.97
N LEU A 186 -1.46 18.57 -7.41
CA LEU A 186 -1.48 20.00 -7.73
C LEU A 186 -0.24 20.72 -7.17
N ALA A 187 0.13 20.45 -5.92
CA ALA A 187 1.27 21.09 -5.28
C ALA A 187 2.60 20.80 -5.97
N LEU A 188 2.77 19.59 -6.54
CA LEU A 188 4.00 19.14 -7.19
C LEU A 188 4.05 19.38 -8.71
N ALA A 189 2.98 19.90 -9.29
CA ALA A 189 2.85 20.07 -10.75
C ALA A 189 3.98 20.92 -11.37
N ALA A 190 4.41 21.98 -10.67
CA ALA A 190 5.50 22.86 -11.14
C ALA A 190 6.84 22.12 -11.28
N ARG A 191 7.08 21.08 -10.49
CA ARG A 191 8.23 20.18 -10.56
C ARG A 191 8.02 19.03 -11.54
N LYS A 192 6.89 18.97 -12.22
CA LYS A 192 6.46 17.86 -13.10
C LYS A 192 6.43 16.50 -12.36
N ILE A 193 6.35 16.51 -11.04
CA ILE A 193 6.22 15.30 -10.23
C ILE A 193 4.75 14.89 -10.25
N ARG A 194 4.50 13.63 -10.57
CA ARG A 194 3.16 13.03 -10.61
C ARG A 194 2.84 12.40 -9.25
N ALA A 195 1.61 12.52 -8.79
CA ALA A 195 1.14 11.85 -7.58
C ALA A 195 -0.17 11.13 -7.87
N ASN A 196 -0.21 9.81 -7.62
CA ASN A 196 -1.36 8.96 -7.89
C ASN A 196 -1.60 7.98 -6.74
N ALA A 197 -2.82 7.48 -6.61
CA ALA A 197 -3.16 6.43 -5.67
C ALA A 197 -3.62 5.16 -6.40
N VAL A 198 -3.25 3.99 -5.85
CA VAL A 198 -3.81 2.69 -6.24
C VAL A 198 -4.80 2.23 -5.16
N HIS A 199 -5.92 1.64 -5.58
CA HIS A 199 -6.98 1.18 -4.68
C HIS A 199 -7.27 -0.31 -4.93
N PRO A 200 -6.53 -1.21 -4.26
CA PRO A 200 -6.80 -2.64 -4.32
C PRO A 200 -8.14 -3.00 -3.68
N THR A 201 -8.76 -4.07 -4.17
CA THR A 201 -9.73 -4.88 -3.42
C THR A 201 -8.99 -5.87 -2.50
N ASN A 202 -9.62 -6.97 -2.12
CA ASN A 202 -8.96 -8.07 -1.42
C ASN A 202 -7.71 -8.48 -2.17
N CYS A 203 -6.56 -8.41 -1.52
CA CYS A 203 -5.26 -8.79 -2.09
C CYS A 203 -4.69 -9.97 -1.29
N ASN A 204 -4.21 -11.01 -1.98
CA ASN A 204 -3.70 -12.25 -1.40
C ASN A 204 -2.40 -12.04 -0.61
N THR A 205 -2.51 -11.51 0.58
CA THR A 205 -1.42 -11.21 1.50
C THR A 205 -1.69 -11.76 2.90
N ASN A 206 -0.72 -11.69 3.79
CA ASN A 206 -0.90 -12.06 5.20
C ASN A 206 -2.05 -11.28 5.88
N MET A 207 -2.31 -10.03 5.47
CA MET A 207 -3.45 -9.25 5.97
C MET A 207 -4.78 -9.95 5.63
N LEU A 208 -5.00 -10.31 4.37
CA LEU A 208 -6.22 -11.00 3.95
C LEU A 208 -6.30 -12.43 4.51
N ASN A 209 -5.15 -13.12 4.58
CA ASN A 209 -5.05 -14.49 5.05
C ASN A 209 -4.81 -14.55 6.57
N SER A 210 -5.63 -13.84 7.34
CA SER A 210 -5.59 -13.80 8.80
C SER A 210 -6.92 -14.20 9.41
N GLU A 211 -6.90 -14.77 10.62
CA GLU A 211 -8.12 -15.19 11.32
C GLU A 211 -9.11 -14.04 11.50
N ILE A 212 -8.60 -12.84 11.80
CA ILE A 212 -9.45 -11.66 11.99
C ILE A 212 -10.19 -11.27 10.71
N MET A 213 -9.50 -11.40 9.57
CA MET A 213 -10.12 -11.13 8.27
C MET A 213 -11.14 -12.21 7.90
N TYR A 214 -10.87 -13.48 8.23
CA TYR A 214 -11.85 -14.54 8.01
C TYR A 214 -13.14 -14.31 8.82
N ARG A 215 -13.02 -13.89 10.09
CA ARG A 215 -14.18 -13.50 10.93
C ARG A 215 -14.95 -12.30 10.35
N GLN A 216 -14.24 -11.37 9.74
CA GLN A 216 -14.85 -10.22 9.06
C GLN A 216 -15.76 -10.67 7.89
N PHE A 217 -15.32 -11.65 7.11
CA PHE A 217 -16.06 -12.15 5.95
C PHE A 217 -17.10 -13.21 6.31
N ARG A 218 -16.92 -13.89 7.44
CA ARG A 218 -17.82 -14.96 7.94
C ARG A 218 -18.18 -14.74 9.41
N PRO A 219 -18.86 -13.62 9.71
CA PRO A 219 -19.28 -13.32 11.09
C PRO A 219 -20.34 -14.30 11.62
N ASP A 220 -20.91 -15.12 10.74
CA ASP A 220 -21.86 -16.20 11.03
C ASP A 220 -21.17 -17.43 11.65
N LEU A 221 -19.84 -17.56 11.55
CA LEU A 221 -19.05 -18.67 12.07
C LEU A 221 -18.19 -18.24 13.27
N GLU A 222 -18.08 -19.11 14.27
CA GLU A 222 -17.26 -18.84 15.46
C GLU A 222 -15.76 -18.87 15.13
N ASN A 223 -15.32 -19.85 14.35
CA ASN A 223 -13.92 -20.04 13.95
C ASN A 223 -13.83 -20.34 12.43
N PRO A 224 -14.04 -19.33 11.58
CA PRO A 224 -14.00 -19.52 10.15
C PRO A 224 -12.58 -19.86 9.66
N THR A 225 -12.50 -20.78 8.72
CA THR A 225 -11.27 -21.14 8.02
C THR A 225 -11.03 -20.24 6.81
N ARG A 226 -9.84 -20.37 6.20
CA ARG A 226 -9.55 -19.72 4.90
C ARG A 226 -10.55 -20.16 3.81
N GLU A 227 -10.94 -21.43 3.78
CA GLU A 227 -11.89 -21.96 2.80
C GLU A 227 -13.28 -21.33 2.96
N ASP A 228 -13.74 -21.16 4.21
CA ASP A 228 -14.98 -20.47 4.49
C ASP A 228 -14.96 -19.01 4.01
N ALA A 229 -13.86 -18.30 4.24
CA ALA A 229 -13.69 -16.92 3.81
C ALA A 229 -13.58 -16.80 2.29
N LEU A 230 -12.87 -17.74 1.61
CA LEU A 230 -12.77 -17.79 0.16
C LEU A 230 -14.13 -17.84 -0.53
N ALA A 231 -15.12 -18.51 0.06
CA ALA A 231 -16.47 -18.55 -0.48
C ALA A 231 -17.18 -17.18 -0.42
N ALA A 232 -16.78 -16.30 0.51
CA ALA A 232 -17.36 -14.97 0.70
C ALA A 232 -16.61 -13.85 -0.07
N PHE A 233 -15.31 -13.99 -0.34
CA PHE A 233 -14.49 -12.97 -1.00
C PHE A 233 -15.04 -12.49 -2.36
N PRO A 234 -15.63 -13.34 -3.25
CA PRO A 234 -16.20 -12.89 -4.52
C PRO A 234 -17.33 -11.87 -4.38
N ALA A 235 -17.89 -11.67 -3.17
CA ALA A 235 -18.86 -10.60 -2.94
C ALA A 235 -18.24 -9.20 -3.14
N MET A 236 -16.93 -9.07 -3.00
CA MET A 236 -16.18 -7.81 -3.15
C MET A 236 -15.76 -7.50 -4.59
N THR A 237 -16.01 -8.39 -5.56
CA THR A 237 -15.60 -8.22 -6.96
C THR A 237 -16.79 -8.36 -7.90
N ALA A 238 -16.70 -7.82 -9.12
CA ALA A 238 -17.72 -8.01 -10.16
C ALA A 238 -17.36 -9.11 -11.16
N MET A 239 -16.06 -9.40 -11.32
CA MET A 239 -15.60 -10.41 -12.28
C MET A 239 -15.84 -11.82 -11.73
N PRO A 240 -16.55 -12.69 -12.48
CA PRO A 240 -16.84 -14.05 -12.00
C PRO A 240 -15.57 -14.85 -11.72
N GLY A 241 -15.56 -15.58 -10.60
CA GLY A 241 -14.44 -16.45 -10.21
C GLY A 241 -13.23 -15.72 -9.61
N VAL A 242 -13.24 -14.39 -9.49
CA VAL A 242 -12.18 -13.61 -8.86
C VAL A 242 -12.54 -13.38 -7.39
N ALA A 243 -11.84 -14.04 -6.48
CA ALA A 243 -12.02 -13.89 -5.04
C ALA A 243 -11.14 -12.75 -4.47
N PHE A 244 -9.97 -12.56 -5.03
CA PHE A 244 -8.96 -11.55 -4.66
C PHE A 244 -8.07 -11.28 -5.88
N VAL A 245 -7.23 -10.26 -5.77
CA VAL A 245 -6.13 -9.97 -6.69
C VAL A 245 -4.81 -10.40 -6.04
N GLU A 246 -3.79 -10.68 -6.86
CA GLU A 246 -2.46 -11.00 -6.35
C GLU A 246 -1.65 -9.71 -6.10
N PRO A 247 -0.64 -9.72 -5.21
CA PRO A 247 0.26 -8.58 -5.02
C PRO A 247 0.91 -8.10 -6.32
N GLU A 248 1.17 -9.01 -7.24
CA GLU A 248 1.77 -8.77 -8.55
C GLU A 248 0.85 -7.92 -9.46
N ASP A 249 -0.48 -8.11 -9.38
CA ASP A 249 -1.46 -7.30 -10.14
C ASP A 249 -1.37 -5.83 -9.73
N ILE A 250 -1.15 -5.57 -8.43
CA ILE A 250 -0.97 -4.21 -7.92
C ILE A 250 0.40 -3.67 -8.30
N ALA A 251 1.43 -4.53 -8.27
CA ALA A 251 2.79 -4.15 -8.63
C ALA A 251 2.90 -3.74 -10.10
N ASP A 252 2.15 -4.37 -11.01
CA ASP A 252 2.08 -3.98 -12.42
C ASP A 252 1.49 -2.57 -12.60
N ALA A 253 0.45 -2.23 -11.84
CA ALA A 253 -0.12 -0.88 -11.83
C ALA A 253 0.86 0.15 -11.25
N VAL A 254 1.57 -0.18 -10.18
CA VAL A 254 2.60 0.68 -9.60
C VAL A 254 3.76 0.87 -10.57
N LEU A 255 4.23 -0.17 -11.24
CA LEU A 255 5.24 -0.07 -12.30
C LEU A 255 4.81 0.90 -13.41
N PHE A 256 3.57 0.80 -13.90
CA PHE A 256 3.03 1.74 -14.88
C PHE A 256 3.07 3.18 -14.37
N LEU A 257 2.62 3.42 -13.13
CA LEU A 257 2.59 4.76 -12.55
C LEU A 257 3.98 5.34 -12.22
N VAL A 258 4.99 4.49 -11.96
CA VAL A 258 6.38 4.90 -11.76
C VAL A 258 7.10 5.14 -13.08
N SER A 259 6.71 4.43 -14.14
CA SER A 259 7.34 4.54 -15.47
C SER A 259 6.96 5.83 -16.19
N ASP A 260 7.70 6.14 -17.26
CA ASP A 260 7.43 7.31 -18.11
C ASP A 260 6.20 7.11 -19.01
N GLU A 261 5.64 5.90 -19.09
CA GLU A 261 4.41 5.62 -19.83
C GLU A 261 3.20 6.38 -19.27
N SER A 262 3.23 6.75 -17.98
CA SER A 262 2.18 7.50 -17.28
C SER A 262 2.49 9.00 -17.15
N HIS A 263 3.32 9.58 -18.02
CA HIS A 263 3.85 10.94 -17.89
C HIS A 263 2.82 12.08 -17.83
N TYR A 264 1.59 11.84 -18.25
CA TYR A 264 0.47 12.79 -18.11
C TYR A 264 -0.62 12.34 -17.13
N ILE A 265 -0.35 11.32 -16.30
CA ILE A 265 -1.29 10.80 -15.31
C ILE A 265 -0.86 11.29 -13.92
N THR A 266 -1.64 12.20 -13.34
CA THR A 266 -1.46 12.72 -11.98
C THR A 266 -2.83 12.99 -11.34
N GLY A 267 -2.95 12.84 -10.01
CA GLY A 267 -4.22 12.94 -9.28
C GLY A 267 -5.15 11.73 -9.50
N MET A 268 -4.67 10.66 -10.16
CA MET A 268 -5.49 9.49 -10.48
C MET A 268 -5.73 8.65 -9.22
N GLN A 269 -6.98 8.16 -9.12
CA GLN A 269 -7.41 7.16 -8.14
C GLN A 269 -7.64 5.83 -8.89
N LEU A 270 -6.54 5.09 -9.11
CA LEU A 270 -6.56 3.88 -9.94
C LEU A 270 -7.01 2.66 -9.14
N ARG A 271 -8.12 2.06 -9.55
CA ARG A 271 -8.65 0.87 -8.90
C ARG A 271 -8.13 -0.40 -9.54
N ILE A 272 -7.63 -1.31 -8.71
CA ILE A 272 -7.27 -2.68 -9.08
C ILE A 272 -8.20 -3.58 -8.26
N ASP A 273 -9.46 -3.67 -8.65
CA ASP A 273 -10.53 -4.14 -7.81
C ASP A 273 -11.48 -5.17 -8.48
N ALA A 274 -11.11 -5.66 -9.66
CA ALA A 274 -11.94 -6.58 -10.44
C ALA A 274 -13.41 -6.11 -10.54
N GLY A 275 -13.63 -4.78 -10.65
CA GLY A 275 -14.95 -4.16 -10.76
C GLY A 275 -15.70 -4.01 -9.43
N GLY A 276 -15.04 -4.25 -8.29
CA GLY A 276 -15.67 -4.19 -6.97
C GLY A 276 -16.35 -2.87 -6.68
N TYR A 277 -15.73 -1.74 -6.99
CA TYR A 277 -16.35 -0.43 -6.82
C TYR A 277 -17.65 -0.27 -7.60
N VAL A 278 -17.66 -0.70 -8.86
CA VAL A 278 -18.86 -0.59 -9.71
C VAL A 278 -20.00 -1.43 -9.17
N ARG A 279 -19.69 -2.61 -8.63
CA ARG A 279 -20.66 -3.52 -8.00
C ARG A 279 -21.21 -2.97 -6.68
N LEU A 280 -20.36 -2.43 -5.83
CA LEU A 280 -20.69 -2.10 -4.43
C LEU A 280 -21.09 -0.64 -4.21
N ARG A 281 -20.81 0.28 -5.16
CA ARG A 281 -21.22 1.67 -5.03
C ARG A 281 -22.74 1.77 -4.95
N PRO A 282 -23.28 2.75 -4.18
CA PRO A 282 -24.72 3.01 -4.19
C PRO A 282 -25.20 3.22 -5.63
N GLN A 283 -26.16 2.42 -6.06
CA GLN A 283 -26.78 2.60 -7.38
C GLN A 283 -27.57 3.91 -7.34
N GLN A 284 -27.32 4.81 -8.30
CA GLN A 284 -28.22 5.93 -8.50
C GLN A 284 -29.58 5.39 -8.92
N PRO A 285 -30.69 6.00 -8.45
CA PRO A 285 -32.01 5.63 -8.95
C PRO A 285 -31.99 5.68 -10.48
N GLN A 286 -32.47 4.63 -11.13
CA GLN A 286 -32.70 4.68 -12.57
C GLN A 286 -33.81 5.72 -12.78
N PHE A 287 -33.47 6.79 -13.49
CA PHE A 287 -34.44 7.80 -13.91
C PHE A 287 -35.37 7.21 -14.96
#